data_c2be33862330e7cfba4c5e147cc0bd1a
#
_entry.id   c2be33862330e7cfba4c5e147cc0bd1a
#
_cell.length_a   1.000
_cell.length_b   1.000
_cell.length_c   1.000
_cell.angle_alpha   90.00
_cell.angle_beta   90.00
_cell.angle_gamma   90.00
#
_symmetry.space_group_name_H-M   'P 1'
#
loop_
_entity.id
_entity.type
_entity.pdbx_description
1 polymer ?
#
loop_
_entity_poly.entity_id
_entity_poly.type
_entity_poly.pdbx_seq_one_letter_code
_entity_poly.pdbx_strand_id
1 'polypeptide(L)'
;MEKKIARSRKLRFLELSLREFKSSKYLSDYAEENGFIVEKGVAGIPTAFTATYGSGRPIIGIMGEFDANAGISQKKQPTKEPLVKGAAGHGCGHNLFGTASLAAAIAIKEQIESC
;
A
#
# COMPACT_ATOMS: atom_id res chain seq x y z
N MET A 1 -3.48 -18.32 -0.57
CA MET A 1 -4.25 -17.20 -1.11
C MET A 1 -5.16 -16.53 -0.08
N GLU A 2 -5.93 -17.26 0.72
CA GLU A 2 -6.82 -16.67 1.75
C GLU A 2 -6.12 -15.82 2.83
N LYS A 3 -4.93 -16.20 3.29
CA LYS A 3 -4.14 -15.40 4.25
C LYS A 3 -3.66 -14.06 3.69
N LYS A 4 -3.41 -13.96 2.35
CA LYS A 4 -3.00 -12.72 1.69
C LYS A 4 -4.18 -11.73 1.59
N ILE A 5 -5.40 -12.22 1.33
CA ILE A 5 -6.62 -11.39 1.24
C ILE A 5 -7.08 -10.89 2.62
N ALA A 6 -6.93 -11.69 3.68
CA ALA A 6 -7.30 -11.29 5.04
C ALA A 6 -6.44 -10.13 5.56
N ARG A 7 -5.18 -9.99 5.12
CA ARG A 7 -4.31 -8.87 5.49
C ARG A 7 -4.70 -7.56 4.79
N SER A 8 -5.24 -7.58 3.57
CA SER A 8 -5.71 -6.37 2.88
C SER A 8 -6.86 -5.67 3.63
N ARG A 9 -7.63 -6.41 4.42
CA ARG A 9 -8.66 -5.85 5.31
C ARG A 9 -8.11 -4.99 6.45
N LYS A 10 -6.82 -5.07 6.77
CA LYS A 10 -6.16 -4.29 7.83
C LYS A 10 -5.66 -2.92 7.37
N LEU A 11 -5.51 -2.67 6.06
CA LEU A 11 -5.18 -1.35 5.52
C LEU A 11 -6.39 -0.41 5.53
N ARG A 12 -6.96 -0.21 6.70
CA ARG A 12 -8.02 0.78 6.94
C ARG A 12 -7.49 2.05 7.61
N PHE A 13 -6.17 2.26 7.52
CA PHE A 13 -5.58 3.49 8.02
C PHE A 13 -5.98 4.63 7.09
N LEU A 14 -6.65 5.62 7.67
CA LEU A 14 -7.11 6.83 6.96
C LEU A 14 -6.06 7.93 7.17
N GLU A 15 -4.86 7.70 6.67
CA GLU A 15 -3.72 8.59 6.84
C GLU A 15 -3.56 9.48 5.61
N LEU A 16 -3.41 10.78 5.85
CA LEU A 16 -3.24 11.76 4.79
C LEU A 16 -1.84 11.68 4.16
N SER A 17 -1.71 12.19 2.95
CA SER A 17 -0.46 12.27 2.20
C SER A 17 0.68 12.84 3.05
N LEU A 18 1.86 12.23 2.95
CA LEU A 18 3.08 12.50 3.71
C LEU A 18 2.97 12.21 5.22
N ARG A 19 1.89 11.59 5.68
CA ARG A 19 1.66 11.19 7.07
C ARG A 19 1.20 9.73 7.22
N GLU A 20 1.43 8.91 6.19
CA GLU A 20 0.98 7.52 6.10
C GLU A 20 1.90 6.56 6.88
N PHE A 21 2.28 6.92 8.11
CA PHE A 21 3.30 6.18 8.88
C PHE A 21 2.90 4.73 9.17
N LYS A 22 1.63 4.48 9.49
CA LYS A 22 1.13 3.11 9.77
C LYS A 22 1.00 2.31 8.50
N SER A 23 0.46 2.91 7.44
CA SER A 23 0.30 2.28 6.14
C SER A 23 1.66 1.93 5.53
N SER A 24 2.59 2.89 5.52
CA SER A 24 3.96 2.72 5.06
C SER A 24 4.67 1.60 5.82
N LYS A 25 4.63 1.64 7.16
CA LYS A 25 5.23 0.59 7.98
C LYS A 25 4.64 -0.78 7.67
N TYR A 26 3.31 -0.88 7.57
CA TYR A 26 2.64 -2.14 7.32
C TYR A 26 3.00 -2.74 5.96
N LEU A 27 2.99 -1.92 4.91
CA LEU A 27 3.31 -2.37 3.54
C LEU A 27 4.79 -2.71 3.40
N SER A 28 5.68 -1.88 3.96
CA SER A 28 7.14 -2.12 3.90
C SER A 28 7.54 -3.37 4.69
N ASP A 29 7.02 -3.56 5.90
CA ASP A 29 7.27 -4.77 6.69
C ASP A 29 6.77 -6.02 5.94
N TYR A 30 5.60 -5.92 5.29
CA TYR A 30 5.06 -7.04 4.51
C TYR A 30 5.92 -7.34 3.26
N ALA A 31 6.51 -6.32 2.63
CA ALA A 31 7.47 -6.52 1.55
C ALA A 31 8.74 -7.25 2.07
N GLU A 32 9.29 -6.81 3.21
CA GLU A 32 10.44 -7.46 3.85
C GLU A 32 10.14 -8.93 4.19
N GLU A 33 8.98 -9.23 4.78
CA GLU A 33 8.51 -10.59 5.10
C GLU A 33 8.40 -11.48 3.85
N ASN A 34 8.18 -10.88 2.67
CA ASN A 34 8.15 -11.59 1.39
C ASN A 34 9.48 -11.59 0.64
N GLY A 35 10.59 -11.23 1.30
CA GLY A 35 11.94 -11.35 0.78
C GLY A 35 12.40 -10.21 -0.14
N PHE A 36 11.74 -9.06 -0.10
CA PHE A 36 12.21 -7.85 -0.77
C PHE A 36 13.25 -7.12 0.10
N ILE A 37 14.20 -6.49 -0.54
CA ILE A 37 15.09 -5.51 0.09
C ILE A 37 14.36 -4.18 0.11
N VAL A 38 14.08 -3.66 1.32
CA VAL A 38 13.29 -2.43 1.50
C VAL A 38 14.17 -1.28 1.94
N GLU A 39 14.04 -0.15 1.25
CA GLU A 39 14.63 1.14 1.62
C GLU A 39 13.50 2.11 1.98
N LYS A 40 13.53 2.65 3.20
CA LYS A 40 12.50 3.56 3.75
C LYS A 40 13.01 5.00 3.72
N GLY A 41 12.11 5.98 3.63
CA GLY A 41 12.45 7.40 3.61
C GLY A 41 13.09 7.86 2.30
N VAL A 42 12.81 7.20 1.20
CA VAL A 42 13.39 7.52 -0.11
C VAL A 42 12.98 8.93 -0.56
N ALA A 43 13.88 9.59 -1.28
CA ALA A 43 13.72 10.97 -1.74
C ALA A 43 13.41 11.99 -0.62
N GLY A 44 13.80 11.70 0.63
CA GLY A 44 13.52 12.56 1.78
C GLY A 44 12.06 12.55 2.25
N ILE A 45 11.23 11.63 1.76
CA ILE A 45 9.83 11.46 2.17
C ILE A 45 9.76 10.35 3.22
N PRO A 46 9.48 10.65 4.50
CA PRO A 46 9.57 9.66 5.58
C PRO A 46 8.66 8.43 5.41
N THR A 47 7.55 8.59 4.72
CA THR A 47 6.56 7.52 4.49
C THR A 47 6.74 6.80 3.15
N ALA A 48 7.62 7.28 2.27
CA ALA A 48 7.93 6.60 1.02
C ALA A 48 8.92 5.46 1.25
N PHE A 49 8.78 4.39 0.47
CA PHE A 49 9.74 3.29 0.45
C PHE A 49 9.86 2.68 -0.94
N THR A 50 10.99 2.07 -1.21
CA THR A 50 11.19 1.15 -2.32
C THR A 50 11.37 -0.27 -1.81
N ALA A 51 10.91 -1.24 -2.57
CA ALA A 51 11.11 -2.66 -2.30
C ALA A 51 11.66 -3.32 -3.57
N THR A 52 12.85 -3.87 -3.49
CA THR A 52 13.57 -4.41 -4.65
C THR A 52 13.74 -5.92 -4.49
N TYR A 53 13.57 -6.65 -5.58
CA TYR A 53 13.84 -8.07 -5.67
C TYR A 53 14.59 -8.41 -6.97
N GLY A 54 15.56 -9.32 -6.86
CA GLY A 54 16.37 -9.76 -8.01
C GLY A 54 17.46 -8.77 -8.41
N SER A 55 18.06 -9.02 -9.57
CA SER A 55 19.14 -8.21 -10.12
C SER A 55 19.15 -8.28 -11.65
N GLY A 56 19.91 -7.39 -12.28
CA GLY A 56 20.06 -7.39 -13.74
C GLY A 56 19.06 -6.51 -14.48
N ARG A 57 18.82 -6.82 -15.73
CA ARG A 57 17.93 -6.05 -16.63
C ARG A 57 17.05 -7.00 -17.43
N PRO A 58 15.84 -6.59 -17.83
CA PRO A 58 15.21 -5.27 -17.60
C PRO A 58 14.82 -5.06 -16.13
N ILE A 59 14.73 -3.81 -15.68
CA ILE A 59 14.15 -3.44 -14.39
C ILE A 59 12.68 -3.06 -14.62
N ILE A 60 11.78 -3.72 -13.91
CA ILE A 60 10.34 -3.45 -13.97
C ILE A 60 9.93 -2.73 -12.69
N GLY A 61 9.40 -1.51 -12.83
CA GLY A 61 8.86 -0.72 -11.73
C GLY A 61 7.35 -0.92 -11.59
N ILE A 62 6.90 -1.21 -10.37
CA ILE A 62 5.48 -1.23 -10.01
C ILE A 62 5.29 -0.14 -8.97
N MET A 63 4.42 0.83 -9.27
CA MET A 63 4.11 1.94 -8.38
C MET A 63 2.82 1.69 -7.62
N GLY A 64 2.71 2.23 -6.40
CA GLY A 64 1.50 2.22 -5.61
C GLY A 64 1.43 3.44 -4.71
N GLU A 65 0.22 3.86 -4.39
CA GLU A 65 -0.09 4.92 -3.44
C GLU A 65 -1.01 4.37 -2.37
N PHE A 66 -0.99 4.95 -1.16
CA PHE A 66 -1.77 4.42 -0.04
C PHE A 66 -2.30 5.51 0.91
N ASP A 67 -2.24 6.78 0.52
CA ASP A 67 -2.81 7.90 1.26
C ASP A 67 -4.34 7.97 1.17
N ALA A 68 -4.94 8.60 2.15
CA ALA A 68 -6.36 8.93 2.21
C ALA A 68 -6.59 10.41 1.87
N ASN A 69 -7.80 10.75 1.46
CA ASN A 69 -8.21 12.11 1.13
C ASN A 69 -8.85 12.80 2.33
N ALA A 70 -8.56 14.10 2.52
CA ALA A 70 -9.10 14.88 3.62
C ALA A 70 -10.61 15.13 3.47
N GLY A 71 -11.34 15.08 4.58
CA GLY A 71 -12.73 15.54 4.67
C GLY A 71 -13.78 14.66 3.97
N ILE A 72 -13.41 13.47 3.52
CA ILE A 72 -14.33 12.59 2.77
C ILE A 72 -14.63 11.27 3.48
N SER A 73 -14.61 11.28 4.81
CA SER A 73 -15.10 10.14 5.59
C SER A 73 -16.52 9.77 5.18
N GLN A 74 -16.78 8.49 4.99
CA GLN A 74 -18.06 8.01 4.46
C GLN A 74 -18.45 6.69 5.12
N LYS A 75 -19.72 6.56 5.47
CA LYS A 75 -20.33 5.29 5.86
C LYS A 75 -20.46 4.37 4.64
N LYS A 76 -20.52 3.07 4.88
CA LYS A 76 -20.71 2.07 3.81
C LYS A 76 -22.18 2.04 3.37
N GLN A 77 -22.58 3.07 2.62
CA GLN A 77 -23.95 3.24 2.11
C GLN A 77 -23.94 4.14 0.87
N PRO A 78 -24.97 4.10 0.00
CA PRO A 78 -25.01 4.88 -1.24
C PRO A 78 -25.26 6.38 -1.03
N THR A 79 -25.79 6.78 0.12
CA THR A 79 -26.06 8.19 0.44
C THR A 79 -24.86 8.82 1.14
N LYS A 80 -24.62 10.12 0.87
CA LYS A 80 -23.53 10.86 1.50
C LYS A 80 -23.79 11.04 3.00
N GLU A 81 -23.04 10.32 3.81
CA GLU A 81 -23.07 10.43 5.27
C GLU A 81 -21.69 10.11 5.84
N PRO A 82 -20.99 11.07 6.45
CA PRO A 82 -19.70 10.82 7.05
C PRO A 82 -19.78 9.80 8.20
N LEU A 83 -18.83 8.88 8.28
CA LEU A 83 -18.64 8.07 9.49
C LEU A 83 -18.17 8.95 10.66
N VAL A 84 -17.23 9.86 10.38
CA VAL A 84 -16.77 10.90 11.30
C VAL A 84 -16.69 12.20 10.52
N LYS A 85 -17.41 13.24 10.96
CA LYS A 85 -17.45 14.54 10.27
C LYS A 85 -16.06 15.15 10.15
N GLY A 86 -15.67 15.53 8.93
CA GLY A 86 -14.39 16.16 8.64
C GLY A 86 -13.17 15.21 8.62
N ALA A 87 -13.35 13.93 8.94
CA ALA A 87 -12.26 12.95 8.90
C ALA A 87 -11.90 12.53 7.46
N ALA A 88 -10.71 11.95 7.32
CA ALA A 88 -10.22 11.42 6.06
C ALA A 88 -11.01 10.18 5.60
N GLY A 89 -10.94 9.88 4.31
CA GLY A 89 -11.54 8.69 3.70
C GLY A 89 -10.79 8.28 2.42
N HIS A 90 -10.95 7.04 2.02
CA HIS A 90 -10.37 6.51 0.78
C HIS A 90 -11.31 6.69 -0.42
N GLY A 91 -11.47 7.94 -0.88
CA GLY A 91 -12.30 8.23 -2.05
C GLY A 91 -11.67 7.85 -3.38
N CYS A 92 -10.36 7.89 -3.49
CA CYS A 92 -9.61 7.47 -4.68
C CYS A 92 -9.25 5.97 -4.69
N GLY A 93 -9.44 5.26 -3.57
CA GLY A 93 -9.12 3.83 -3.48
C GLY A 93 -7.64 3.52 -3.35
N HIS A 94 -6.79 4.46 -2.89
CA HIS A 94 -5.34 4.24 -2.77
C HIS A 94 -4.99 3.10 -1.78
N ASN A 95 -5.83 2.82 -0.79
CA ASN A 95 -5.70 1.63 0.05
C ASN A 95 -5.78 0.31 -0.73
N LEU A 96 -6.54 0.29 -1.82
CA LEU A 96 -6.59 -0.85 -2.74
C LEU A 96 -5.41 -0.82 -3.71
N PHE A 97 -5.06 0.36 -4.22
CA PHE A 97 -3.98 0.54 -5.18
C PHE A 97 -2.63 0.09 -4.59
N GLY A 98 -2.22 0.62 -3.44
CA GLY A 98 -0.97 0.22 -2.80
C GLY A 98 -0.91 -1.28 -2.46
N THR A 99 -2.03 -1.84 -1.99
CA THR A 99 -2.13 -3.28 -1.70
C THR A 99 -2.04 -4.13 -2.95
N ALA A 100 -2.72 -3.74 -4.04
CA ALA A 100 -2.71 -4.47 -5.31
C ALA A 100 -1.33 -4.42 -5.96
N SER A 101 -0.66 -3.27 -5.93
CA SER A 101 0.70 -3.09 -6.47
C SER A 101 1.70 -4.00 -5.75
N LEU A 102 1.66 -4.05 -4.42
CA LEU A 102 2.53 -4.94 -3.66
C LEU A 102 2.20 -6.42 -3.93
N ALA A 103 0.92 -6.78 -4.03
CA ALA A 103 0.52 -8.14 -4.38
C ALA A 103 1.00 -8.55 -5.77
N ALA A 104 0.94 -7.64 -6.75
CA ALA A 104 1.48 -7.87 -8.10
C ALA A 104 2.99 -8.08 -8.08
N ALA A 105 3.74 -7.26 -7.32
CA ALA A 105 5.18 -7.43 -7.17
C ALA A 105 5.54 -8.80 -6.57
N ILE A 106 4.80 -9.25 -5.55
CA ILE A 106 5.00 -10.57 -4.93
C ILE A 106 4.70 -11.70 -5.94
N ALA A 107 3.64 -11.58 -6.73
CA ALA A 107 3.30 -12.56 -7.75
C ALA A 107 4.38 -12.67 -8.83
N ILE A 108 4.94 -11.54 -9.28
CA ILE A 108 6.05 -11.52 -10.25
C ILE A 108 7.31 -12.15 -9.63
N LYS A 109 7.62 -11.85 -8.37
CA LYS A 109 8.71 -12.50 -7.65
C LYS A 109 8.56 -14.03 -7.65
N GLU A 110 7.36 -14.53 -7.30
CA GLU A 110 7.07 -15.97 -7.30
C GLU A 110 7.29 -16.61 -8.69
N GLN A 111 7.00 -15.89 -9.78
CA GLN A 111 7.28 -16.34 -11.15
C GLN A 111 8.78 -16.37 -11.46
N ILE A 112 9.53 -15.35 -11.05
CA ILE A 112 11.01 -15.30 -11.24
C ILE A 112 11.66 -16.47 -10.50
N GLU A 113 11.19 -16.83 -9.30
CA GLU A 113 11.74 -17.95 -8.51
C GLU A 113 11.40 -19.33 -9.09
N SER A 114 10.37 -19.43 -9.92
CA SER A 114 9.91 -20.68 -10.54
C SER A 114 10.52 -20.96 -11.92
N CYS A 115 11.26 -20.02 -12.49
CA CYS A 115 11.96 -20.17 -13.76
C CYS A 115 13.40 -20.61 -13.57
#